data_51e91e3c965060afed3081b9290c7a2d
#
_entry.id   51e91e3c965060afed3081b9290c7a2d
#
_cell.length_a   1.000
_cell.length_b   1.000
_cell.length_c   1.000
_cell.angle_alpha   90.00
_cell.angle_beta   90.00
_cell.angle_gamma   90.00
#
_symmetry.space_group_name_H-M   'P 1'
#
loop_
_entity.id
_entity.type
_entity.pdbx_description
1 polymer ?
#
loop_
_entity_poly.entity_id
_entity_poly.type
_entity_poly.pdbx_seq_one_letter_code
_entity_poly.pdbx_strand_id
1 'polypeptide(L)'
;MNGVLFRRSARSLWKTWVVFAAVLSLYVSMITAMFDPKLNATLDEIVTAMPQLMNMVGMQAGSSSLGGFLINYLYGFLLLLLPLVFSILAANRLVARWVDTGSMAYLLASPNTRARVARTQALVLIAGGTLLTAYCTALAVGCAAAMFPGELDVPAYLVVNAGLLCLHLALGGFCFFASCLFNESRLSVALGAGVPVLFFLIKSVF
;
A
#
# COMPACT_ATOMS: atom_id res chain seq x y z
N MET A 1 9.34 -0.18 -24.67
CA MET A 1 8.04 -0.16 -23.97
C MET A 1 6.94 -0.28 -25.02
N ASN A 2 5.93 -1.13 -24.83
CA ASN A 2 4.80 -1.20 -25.75
C ASN A 2 3.63 -0.40 -25.14
N GLY A 3 3.37 0.81 -25.68
CA GLY A 3 2.34 1.71 -25.15
C GLY A 3 0.92 1.15 -25.24
N VAL A 4 0.63 0.36 -26.27
CA VAL A 4 -0.67 -0.30 -26.45
C VAL A 4 -0.91 -1.34 -25.34
N LEU A 5 0.12 -2.15 -25.05
CA LEU A 5 0.05 -3.14 -23.97
C LEU A 5 -0.08 -2.45 -22.61
N PHE A 6 0.69 -1.39 -22.36
CA PHE A 6 0.59 -0.60 -21.12
C PHE A 6 -0.83 -0.08 -20.89
N ARG A 7 -1.43 0.58 -21.88
CA ARG A 7 -2.78 1.14 -21.78
C ARG A 7 -3.85 0.06 -21.55
N ARG A 8 -3.72 -1.09 -22.22
CA ARG A 8 -4.64 -2.23 -22.06
C ARG A 8 -4.53 -2.82 -20.65
N SER A 9 -3.30 -3.02 -20.16
CA SER A 9 -3.04 -3.57 -18.83
C SER A 9 -3.49 -2.61 -17.73
N ALA A 10 -3.21 -1.31 -17.86
CA ALA A 10 -3.69 -0.29 -16.95
C ALA A 10 -5.23 -0.24 -16.89
N ARG A 11 -5.91 -0.27 -18.05
CA ARG A 11 -7.38 -0.34 -18.11
C ARG A 11 -7.93 -1.62 -17.47
N SER A 12 -7.22 -2.74 -17.58
CA SER A 12 -7.60 -3.98 -16.90
C SER A 12 -7.56 -3.86 -15.38
N LEU A 13 -6.58 -3.12 -14.81
CA LEU A 13 -6.44 -2.90 -13.37
C LEU A 13 -7.32 -1.78 -12.81
N TRP A 14 -7.87 -0.91 -13.66
CA TRP A 14 -8.60 0.29 -13.24
C TRP A 14 -9.72 -0.02 -12.24
N LYS A 15 -10.54 -1.05 -12.51
CA LYS A 15 -11.64 -1.43 -11.63
C LYS A 15 -11.14 -1.84 -10.25
N THR A 16 -10.08 -2.64 -10.20
CA THR A 16 -9.46 -3.06 -8.94
C THR A 16 -8.88 -1.86 -8.21
N TRP A 17 -8.18 -0.97 -8.92
CA TRP A 17 -7.62 0.24 -8.36
C TRP A 17 -8.70 1.14 -7.72
N VAL A 18 -9.82 1.38 -8.42
CA VAL A 18 -10.94 2.19 -7.92
C VAL A 18 -11.55 1.59 -6.66
N VAL A 19 -11.72 0.27 -6.59
CA VAL A 19 -12.24 -0.39 -5.37
C VAL A 19 -11.31 -0.16 -4.19
N PHE A 20 -10.00 -0.37 -4.36
CA PHE A 20 -9.03 -0.15 -3.29
C PHE A 20 -8.94 1.33 -2.90
N ALA A 21 -8.96 2.25 -3.86
CA ALA A 21 -8.99 3.68 -3.61
C ALA A 21 -10.25 4.10 -2.82
N ALA A 22 -11.42 3.58 -3.17
CA ALA A 22 -12.67 3.87 -2.47
C ALA A 22 -12.65 3.38 -1.00
N VAL A 23 -12.19 2.14 -0.78
CA VAL A 23 -12.04 1.59 0.57
C VAL A 23 -11.06 2.40 1.39
N LEU A 24 -9.88 2.70 0.84
CA LEU A 24 -8.87 3.51 1.52
C LEU A 24 -9.36 4.94 1.79
N SER A 25 -10.13 5.53 0.87
CA SER A 25 -10.72 6.87 1.09
C SER A 25 -11.65 6.88 2.29
N LEU A 26 -12.49 5.86 2.41
CA LEU A 26 -13.42 5.74 3.54
C LEU A 26 -12.64 5.63 4.86
N TYR A 27 -11.62 4.78 4.91
CA TYR A 27 -10.82 4.60 6.12
C TYR A 27 -9.99 5.84 6.47
N VAL A 28 -9.31 6.45 5.49
CA VAL A 28 -8.51 7.67 5.72
C VAL A 28 -9.39 8.80 6.23
N SER A 29 -10.54 9.05 5.62
CA SER A 29 -11.46 10.10 6.06
C SER A 29 -12.06 9.81 7.44
N MET A 30 -12.45 8.56 7.71
CA MET A 30 -13.02 8.17 9.00
C MET A 30 -11.99 8.30 10.13
N ILE A 31 -10.78 7.80 9.94
CA ILE A 31 -9.72 7.87 10.96
C ILE A 31 -9.31 9.32 11.21
N THR A 32 -9.18 10.14 10.14
CA THR A 32 -8.89 11.56 10.31
C THR A 32 -10.01 12.28 11.10
N ALA A 33 -11.27 11.93 10.85
CA ALA A 33 -12.42 12.51 11.56
C ALA A 33 -12.51 12.06 13.03
N MET A 34 -11.91 10.94 13.40
CA MET A 34 -11.86 10.44 14.78
C MET A 34 -10.82 11.17 15.66
N PHE A 35 -9.94 11.97 15.05
CA PHE A 35 -8.95 12.70 15.81
C PHE A 35 -9.64 13.78 16.67
N ASP A 36 -9.38 13.76 17.99
CA ASP A 36 -9.81 14.80 18.93
C ASP A 36 -8.59 15.41 19.62
N PRO A 37 -8.25 16.68 19.31
CA PRO A 37 -7.08 17.35 19.89
C PRO A 37 -7.11 17.42 21.42
N LYS A 38 -8.30 17.54 22.02
CA LYS A 38 -8.45 17.64 23.48
C LYS A 38 -8.18 16.33 24.19
N LEU A 39 -8.72 15.23 23.64
CA LEU A 39 -8.47 13.88 24.17
C LEU A 39 -6.99 13.50 24.03
N ASN A 40 -6.36 13.82 22.91
CA ASN A 40 -4.97 13.51 22.69
C ASN A 40 -4.03 14.35 23.57
N ALA A 41 -4.33 15.62 23.86
CA ALA A 41 -3.59 16.43 24.82
C ALA A 41 -3.65 15.84 26.24
N THR A 42 -4.82 15.37 26.66
CA THR A 42 -4.98 14.70 27.97
C THR A 42 -4.23 13.37 28.02
N LEU A 43 -4.20 12.61 26.94
CA LEU A 43 -3.41 11.38 26.84
C LEU A 43 -1.91 11.67 26.94
N ASP A 44 -1.39 12.74 26.32
CA ASP A 44 0.01 13.14 26.45
C ASP A 44 0.39 13.52 27.88
N GLU A 45 -0.49 14.22 28.60
CA GLU A 45 -0.29 14.51 30.02
C GLU A 45 -0.18 13.23 30.84
N ILE A 46 -1.01 12.22 30.57
CA ILE A 46 -0.98 10.92 31.24
C ILE A 46 0.30 10.14 30.85
N VAL A 47 0.68 10.15 29.58
CA VAL A 47 1.91 9.47 29.09
C VAL A 47 3.16 10.10 29.74
N THR A 48 3.19 11.42 29.87
CA THR A 48 4.31 12.12 30.53
C THR A 48 4.33 11.93 32.04
N ALA A 49 3.16 11.77 32.66
CA ALA A 49 3.05 11.51 34.11
C ALA A 49 3.42 10.07 34.50
N MET A 50 3.18 9.08 33.60
CA MET A 50 3.40 7.65 33.87
C MET A 50 4.11 6.92 32.69
N PRO A 51 5.33 7.30 32.34
CA PRO A 51 5.99 6.80 31.13
C PRO A 51 6.25 5.28 31.15
N GLN A 52 6.49 4.70 32.34
CA GLN A 52 6.75 3.26 32.48
C GLN A 52 5.52 2.40 32.20
N LEU A 53 4.34 2.80 32.64
CA LEU A 53 3.09 2.10 32.38
C LEU A 53 2.67 2.22 30.91
N MET A 54 2.83 3.39 30.33
CA MET A 54 2.46 3.64 28.93
C MET A 54 3.36 2.93 27.93
N ASN A 55 4.66 2.80 28.21
CA ASN A 55 5.57 1.98 27.41
C ASN A 55 5.23 0.48 27.47
N MET A 56 4.70 -0.02 28.58
CA MET A 56 4.22 -1.42 28.69
C MET A 56 2.97 -1.67 27.83
N VAL A 57 2.16 -0.66 27.57
CA VAL A 57 0.96 -0.73 26.74
C VAL A 57 1.27 -0.35 25.26
N GLY A 58 2.55 -0.02 24.97
CA GLY A 58 2.99 0.35 23.62
C GLY A 58 2.63 1.78 23.21
N MET A 59 2.19 2.62 24.14
CA MET A 59 1.93 4.04 23.90
C MET A 59 3.20 4.85 24.10
N GLN A 60 3.63 5.57 23.07
CA GLN A 60 4.80 6.43 23.11
C GLN A 60 4.39 7.90 23.15
N ALA A 61 5.14 8.73 23.89
CA ALA A 61 4.99 10.18 23.86
C ALA A 61 5.14 10.71 22.43
N GLY A 62 4.22 11.58 21.98
CA GLY A 62 4.18 12.10 20.61
C GLY A 62 3.12 11.45 19.69
N SER A 63 2.35 10.46 20.19
CA SER A 63 1.18 9.92 19.47
C SER A 63 -0.02 10.89 19.48
N SER A 64 0.05 11.96 20.25
CA SER A 64 -0.98 12.99 20.39
C SER A 64 -1.04 13.96 19.21
N SER A 65 0.01 14.09 18.42
CA SER A 65 -0.06 14.88 17.18
C SER A 65 -0.94 14.15 16.14
N LEU A 66 -1.63 14.94 15.29
CA LEU A 66 -2.43 14.37 14.19
C LEU A 66 -1.59 13.41 13.32
N GLY A 67 -0.33 13.76 13.05
CA GLY A 67 0.59 12.90 12.31
C GLY A 67 0.86 11.56 13.01
N GLY A 68 1.15 11.59 14.32
CA GLY A 68 1.36 10.40 15.13
C GLY A 68 0.10 9.52 15.20
N PHE A 69 -1.06 10.13 15.36
CA PHE A 69 -2.36 9.45 15.36
C PHE A 69 -2.60 8.73 14.01
N LEU A 70 -2.44 9.43 12.89
CA LEU A 70 -2.60 8.83 11.57
C LEU A 70 -1.59 7.68 11.34
N ILE A 71 -0.33 7.85 11.76
CA ILE A 71 0.68 6.80 11.65
C ILE A 71 0.27 5.58 12.45
N ASN A 72 -0.14 5.70 13.68
CA ASN A 72 -0.54 4.57 14.52
C ASN A 72 -1.74 3.80 13.93
N TYR A 73 -2.79 4.51 13.55
CA TYR A 73 -4.05 3.86 13.15
C TYR A 73 -4.10 3.47 11.67
N LEU A 74 -3.48 4.23 10.77
CA LEU A 74 -3.48 3.93 9.33
C LEU A 74 -2.33 3.00 8.93
N TYR A 75 -1.09 3.28 9.42
CA TYR A 75 0.10 2.55 8.96
C TYR A 75 0.33 1.25 9.73
N GLY A 76 -0.28 1.10 10.91
CA GLY A 76 -0.18 -0.14 11.69
C GLY A 76 -0.71 -1.35 10.93
N PHE A 77 -1.80 -1.19 10.17
CA PHE A 77 -2.46 -2.29 9.47
C PHE A 77 -2.97 -1.90 8.08
N LEU A 78 -3.79 -0.86 7.97
CA LEU A 78 -4.57 -0.56 6.75
C LEU A 78 -3.71 -0.18 5.55
N LEU A 79 -2.85 0.82 5.70
CA LEU A 79 -1.96 1.28 4.62
C LEU A 79 -0.82 0.30 4.31
N LEU A 80 -0.57 -0.67 5.17
CA LEU A 80 0.37 -1.76 4.90
C LEU A 80 -0.30 -2.89 4.12
N LEU A 81 -1.45 -3.36 4.60
CA LEU A 81 -2.07 -4.58 4.13
C LEU A 81 -2.88 -4.36 2.84
N LEU A 82 -3.68 -3.30 2.74
CA LEU A 82 -4.54 -3.08 1.56
C LEU A 82 -3.74 -2.86 0.27
N PRO A 83 -2.70 -1.99 0.21
CA PRO A 83 -1.88 -1.88 -1.00
C PRO A 83 -1.04 -3.12 -1.29
N LEU A 84 -0.68 -3.92 -0.26
CA LEU A 84 -0.06 -5.23 -0.47
C LEU A 84 -1.02 -6.18 -1.19
N VAL A 85 -2.27 -6.29 -0.72
CA VAL A 85 -3.31 -7.12 -1.39
C VAL A 85 -3.54 -6.63 -2.83
N PHE A 86 -3.59 -5.32 -3.04
CA PHE A 86 -3.65 -4.75 -4.39
C PHE A 86 -2.47 -5.21 -5.25
N SER A 87 -1.24 -5.17 -4.72
CA SER A 87 -0.03 -5.59 -5.45
C SER A 87 -0.05 -7.07 -5.82
N ILE A 88 -0.52 -7.94 -4.91
CA ILE A 88 -0.67 -9.38 -5.15
C ILE A 88 -1.68 -9.63 -6.28
N LEU A 89 -2.86 -9.04 -6.21
CA LEU A 89 -3.91 -9.19 -7.21
C LEU A 89 -3.48 -8.61 -8.57
N ALA A 90 -2.81 -7.46 -8.56
CA ALA A 90 -2.31 -6.81 -9.76
C ALA A 90 -1.21 -7.64 -10.43
N ALA A 91 -0.21 -8.11 -9.68
CA ALA A 91 0.87 -8.94 -10.21
C ALA A 91 0.34 -10.25 -10.82
N ASN A 92 -0.54 -10.94 -10.10
CA ASN A 92 -1.19 -12.14 -10.59
C ASN A 92 -1.96 -11.88 -11.90
N ARG A 93 -2.76 -10.82 -11.95
CA ARG A 93 -3.57 -10.47 -13.12
C ARG A 93 -2.74 -10.04 -14.32
N LEU A 94 -1.59 -9.40 -14.07
CA LEU A 94 -0.69 -8.89 -15.11
C LEU A 94 0.16 -9.99 -15.75
N VAL A 95 0.53 -11.03 -15.01
CA VAL A 95 1.48 -12.07 -15.47
C VAL A 95 0.91 -13.47 -15.31
N ALA A 96 0.74 -13.96 -14.09
CA ALA A 96 0.47 -15.36 -13.81
C ALA A 96 -0.82 -15.85 -14.50
N ARG A 97 -1.88 -15.06 -14.47
CA ARG A 97 -3.14 -15.40 -15.13
C ARG A 97 -3.01 -15.55 -16.65
N TRP A 98 -2.13 -14.79 -17.29
CA TRP A 98 -1.92 -14.89 -18.74
C TRP A 98 -1.12 -16.15 -19.11
N VAL A 99 -0.21 -16.55 -18.22
CA VAL A 99 0.52 -17.81 -18.37
C VAL A 99 -0.41 -19.00 -18.15
N ASP A 100 -1.15 -18.99 -17.05
CA ASP A 100 -2.09 -20.02 -16.62
C ASP A 100 -3.19 -20.32 -17.68
N THR A 101 -3.72 -19.28 -18.32
CA THR A 101 -4.73 -19.39 -19.40
C THR A 101 -4.13 -19.68 -20.79
N GLY A 102 -2.81 -19.80 -20.91
CA GLY A 102 -2.12 -19.96 -22.20
C GLY A 102 -2.11 -18.70 -23.09
N SER A 103 -2.77 -17.62 -22.65
CA SER A 103 -2.88 -16.36 -23.43
C SER A 103 -1.54 -15.68 -23.66
N MET A 104 -0.53 -16.00 -22.86
CA MET A 104 0.84 -15.49 -23.04
C MET A 104 1.45 -15.94 -24.38
N ALA A 105 1.10 -17.14 -24.88
CA ALA A 105 1.58 -17.65 -26.16
C ALA A 105 1.18 -16.72 -27.33
N TYR A 106 -0.07 -16.25 -27.34
CA TYR A 106 -0.54 -15.30 -28.37
C TYR A 106 0.17 -13.96 -28.31
N LEU A 107 0.50 -13.50 -27.09
CA LEU A 107 1.22 -12.24 -26.91
C LEU A 107 2.67 -12.36 -27.42
N LEU A 108 3.30 -13.52 -27.23
CA LEU A 108 4.67 -13.80 -27.66
C LEU A 108 4.78 -14.19 -29.14
N ALA A 109 3.69 -14.60 -29.78
CA ALA A 109 3.61 -14.78 -31.22
C ALA A 109 3.65 -13.42 -32.00
N SER A 110 3.35 -12.31 -31.32
CA SER A 110 3.54 -10.96 -31.88
C SER A 110 5.02 -10.55 -31.78
N PRO A 111 5.49 -9.53 -32.56
CA PRO A 111 6.90 -9.10 -32.55
C PRO A 111 7.33 -8.41 -31.23
N ASN A 112 6.97 -9.00 -30.12
CA ASN A 112 7.31 -8.54 -28.76
C ASN A 112 8.23 -9.54 -28.08
N THR A 113 9.37 -9.06 -27.59
CA THR A 113 10.26 -9.88 -26.77
C THR A 113 9.67 -10.09 -25.36
N ARG A 114 9.96 -11.26 -24.76
CA ARG A 114 9.54 -11.57 -23.38
C ARG A 114 9.94 -10.48 -22.38
N ALA A 115 11.16 -9.96 -22.50
CA ALA A 115 11.67 -8.87 -21.66
C ALA A 115 10.87 -7.56 -21.83
N ARG A 116 10.43 -7.23 -23.05
CA ARG A 116 9.62 -6.05 -23.32
C ARG A 116 8.23 -6.16 -22.66
N VAL A 117 7.64 -7.34 -22.74
CA VAL A 117 6.35 -7.63 -22.08
C VAL A 117 6.50 -7.50 -20.57
N ALA A 118 7.47 -8.22 -19.98
CA ALA A 118 7.71 -8.19 -18.53
C ALA A 118 7.96 -6.77 -18.00
N ARG A 119 8.85 -6.01 -18.66
CA ARG A 119 9.10 -4.59 -18.29
C ARG A 119 7.84 -3.73 -18.36
N THR A 120 7.01 -3.93 -19.38
CA THR A 120 5.77 -3.15 -19.52
C THR A 120 4.78 -3.49 -18.39
N GLN A 121 4.65 -4.76 -18.02
CA GLN A 121 3.77 -5.19 -16.91
C GLN A 121 4.30 -4.73 -15.54
N ALA A 122 5.62 -4.80 -15.34
CA ALA A 122 6.25 -4.25 -14.11
C ALA A 122 5.99 -2.75 -13.97
N LEU A 123 6.11 -1.98 -15.06
CA LEU A 123 5.82 -0.55 -15.04
C LEU A 123 4.36 -0.24 -14.75
N VAL A 124 3.41 -1.06 -15.22
CA VAL A 124 1.98 -0.90 -14.88
C VAL A 124 1.76 -1.14 -13.39
N LEU A 125 2.40 -2.16 -12.81
CA LEU A 125 2.30 -2.46 -11.37
C LEU A 125 2.90 -1.32 -10.53
N ILE A 126 4.10 -0.85 -10.86
CA ILE A 126 4.77 0.27 -10.19
C ILE A 126 3.89 1.53 -10.27
N ALA A 127 3.40 1.88 -11.46
CA ALA A 127 2.56 3.05 -11.65
C ALA A 127 1.26 2.95 -10.86
N GLY A 128 0.62 1.78 -10.84
CA GLY A 128 -0.62 1.53 -10.09
C GLY A 128 -0.42 1.67 -8.57
N GLY A 129 0.64 1.07 -8.04
CA GLY A 129 0.99 1.17 -6.61
C GLY A 129 1.39 2.58 -6.20
N THR A 130 2.25 3.23 -6.99
CA THR A 130 2.66 4.63 -6.73
C THR A 130 1.47 5.58 -6.76
N LEU A 131 0.57 5.42 -7.75
CA LEU A 131 -0.63 6.26 -7.85
C LEU A 131 -1.57 6.03 -6.65
N LEU A 132 -1.71 4.79 -6.17
CA LEU A 132 -2.54 4.47 -5.01
C LEU A 132 -1.98 5.11 -3.73
N THR A 133 -0.68 4.97 -3.49
CA THR A 133 -0.01 5.56 -2.32
C THR A 133 -0.07 7.09 -2.37
N ALA A 134 0.24 7.69 -3.52
CA ALA A 134 0.16 9.15 -3.70
C ALA A 134 -1.27 9.68 -3.50
N TYR A 135 -2.28 8.95 -3.98
CA TYR A 135 -3.68 9.27 -3.77
C TYR A 135 -4.04 9.28 -2.28
N CYS A 136 -3.66 8.23 -1.52
CA CYS A 136 -3.93 8.16 -0.09
C CYS A 136 -3.21 9.27 0.68
N THR A 137 -1.97 9.58 0.32
CA THR A 137 -1.21 10.69 0.91
C THR A 137 -1.91 12.03 0.67
N ALA A 138 -2.30 12.31 -0.58
CA ALA A 138 -2.98 13.55 -0.94
C ALA A 138 -4.34 13.67 -0.23
N LEU A 139 -5.07 12.55 -0.11
CA LEU A 139 -6.35 12.51 0.60
C LEU A 139 -6.17 12.80 2.08
N ALA A 140 -5.19 12.15 2.75
CA ALA A 140 -4.92 12.37 4.17
C ALA A 140 -4.51 13.82 4.46
N VAL A 141 -3.63 14.40 3.64
CA VAL A 141 -3.25 15.81 3.76
C VAL A 141 -4.44 16.73 3.50
N GLY A 142 -5.27 16.42 2.51
CA GLY A 142 -6.48 17.19 2.21
C GLY A 142 -7.52 17.15 3.34
N CYS A 143 -7.78 15.98 3.91
CA CYS A 143 -8.68 15.82 5.06
C CYS A 143 -8.13 16.55 6.30
N ALA A 144 -6.83 16.40 6.58
CA ALA A 144 -6.17 17.08 7.68
C ALA A 144 -6.27 18.62 7.54
N ALA A 145 -5.99 19.15 6.36
CA ALA A 145 -6.09 20.59 6.10
C ALA A 145 -7.52 21.13 6.19
N ALA A 146 -8.53 20.31 5.83
CA ALA A 146 -9.93 20.71 5.90
C ALA A 146 -10.52 20.65 7.32
N MET A 147 -10.12 19.64 8.12
CA MET A 147 -10.71 19.37 9.43
C MET A 147 -9.86 19.93 10.57
N PHE A 148 -8.55 19.93 10.44
CA PHE A 148 -7.58 20.33 11.48
C PHE A 148 -6.45 21.16 10.87
N PRO A 149 -6.73 22.40 10.42
CA PRO A 149 -5.74 23.24 9.76
C PRO A 149 -4.57 23.57 10.70
N GLY A 150 -3.35 23.23 10.26
CA GLY A 150 -2.11 23.49 11.00
C GLY A 150 -1.65 22.40 11.97
N GLU A 151 -2.45 21.37 12.24
CA GLU A 151 -2.10 20.26 13.15
C GLU A 151 -1.21 19.19 12.51
N LEU A 152 -1.14 19.11 11.19
CA LEU A 152 -0.34 18.13 10.48
C LEU A 152 1.00 18.74 10.04
N ASP A 153 2.11 18.15 10.49
CA ASP A 153 3.44 18.41 9.91
C ASP A 153 3.53 17.71 8.55
N VAL A 154 3.17 18.43 7.49
CA VAL A 154 3.13 17.90 6.12
C VAL A 154 4.51 17.40 5.64
N PRO A 155 5.63 18.13 5.84
CA PRO A 155 6.96 17.64 5.51
C PRO A 155 7.31 16.29 6.15
N ALA A 156 7.14 16.16 7.45
CA ALA A 156 7.40 14.90 8.17
C ALA A 156 6.48 13.78 7.68
N TYR A 157 5.20 14.07 7.47
CA TYR A 157 4.24 13.11 6.93
C TYR A 157 4.60 12.62 5.54
N LEU A 158 5.09 13.48 4.65
CA LEU A 158 5.57 13.11 3.32
C LEU A 158 6.79 12.19 3.35
N VAL A 159 7.73 12.40 4.29
CA VAL A 159 8.90 11.52 4.47
C VAL A 159 8.45 10.10 4.86
N VAL A 160 7.50 9.98 5.79
CA VAL A 160 6.93 8.67 6.18
C VAL A 160 6.25 7.99 4.99
N ASN A 161 5.49 8.74 4.19
CA ASN A 161 4.84 8.20 2.99
C ASN A 161 5.84 7.80 1.89
N ALA A 162 6.96 8.49 1.77
CA ALA A 162 8.05 8.06 0.88
C ALA A 162 8.63 6.71 1.33
N GLY A 163 8.85 6.51 2.63
CA GLY A 163 9.24 5.22 3.19
C GLY A 163 8.22 4.12 2.93
N LEU A 164 6.92 4.42 3.13
CA LEU A 164 5.82 3.50 2.81
C LEU A 164 5.80 3.13 1.32
N LEU A 165 6.00 4.10 0.42
CA LEU A 165 6.09 3.86 -1.01
C LEU A 165 7.25 2.92 -1.36
N CYS A 166 8.44 3.14 -0.80
CA CYS A 166 9.59 2.25 -1.00
C CYS A 166 9.27 0.82 -0.56
N LEU A 167 8.63 0.66 0.58
CA LEU A 167 8.19 -0.65 1.07
C LEU A 167 7.21 -1.31 0.09
N HIS A 168 6.19 -0.60 -0.38
CA HIS A 168 5.23 -1.13 -1.34
C HIS A 168 5.85 -1.47 -2.70
N LEU A 169 6.83 -0.70 -3.16
CA LEU A 169 7.58 -1.01 -4.37
C LEU A 169 8.41 -2.29 -4.20
N ALA A 170 9.04 -2.50 -3.05
CA ALA A 170 9.77 -3.73 -2.75
C ALA A 170 8.82 -4.95 -2.68
N LEU A 171 7.72 -4.83 -1.94
CA LEU A 171 6.70 -5.89 -1.84
C LEU A 171 6.03 -6.18 -3.19
N GLY A 172 5.70 -5.14 -3.96
CA GLY A 172 5.15 -5.27 -5.31
C GLY A 172 6.13 -5.95 -6.27
N GLY A 173 7.42 -5.61 -6.17
CA GLY A 173 8.50 -6.27 -6.91
C GLY A 173 8.60 -7.76 -6.58
N PHE A 174 8.49 -8.11 -5.30
CA PHE A 174 8.45 -9.51 -4.85
C PHE A 174 7.21 -10.25 -5.38
N CYS A 175 6.02 -9.65 -5.31
CA CYS A 175 4.80 -10.23 -5.86
C CYS A 175 4.90 -10.43 -7.38
N PHE A 176 5.51 -9.47 -8.09
CA PHE A 176 5.77 -9.57 -9.52
C PHE A 176 6.75 -10.70 -9.85
N PHE A 177 7.83 -10.82 -9.09
CA PHE A 177 8.79 -11.91 -9.22
C PHE A 177 8.11 -13.27 -9.01
N ALA A 178 7.33 -13.43 -7.94
CA ALA A 178 6.56 -14.66 -7.69
C ALA A 178 5.62 -14.98 -8.86
N SER A 179 4.98 -13.97 -9.46
CA SER A 179 4.10 -14.16 -10.63
C SER A 179 4.84 -14.53 -11.91
N CYS A 180 6.12 -14.23 -12.01
CA CYS A 180 6.96 -14.65 -13.13
C CYS A 180 7.56 -16.05 -12.94
N LEU A 181 7.66 -16.52 -11.69
CA LEU A 181 8.30 -17.78 -11.35
C LEU A 181 7.38 -19.00 -11.59
N PHE A 182 6.09 -18.84 -11.28
CA PHE A 182 5.12 -19.93 -11.37
C PHE A 182 4.26 -19.86 -12.63
N ASN A 183 3.95 -21.04 -13.18
CA ASN A 183 3.05 -21.18 -14.32
C ASN A 183 1.57 -21.18 -13.90
N GLU A 184 1.28 -21.38 -12.62
CA GLU A 184 -0.06 -21.44 -12.07
C GLU A 184 -0.37 -20.18 -11.22
N SER A 185 -1.53 -19.59 -11.45
CA SER A 185 -2.02 -18.42 -10.69
C SER A 185 -2.11 -18.68 -9.19
N ARG A 186 -2.50 -19.90 -8.80
CA ARG A 186 -2.67 -20.27 -7.38
C ARG A 186 -1.34 -20.25 -6.62
N LEU A 187 -0.30 -20.86 -7.17
CA LEU A 187 1.04 -20.88 -6.57
C LEU A 187 1.68 -19.50 -6.53
N SER A 188 1.48 -18.70 -7.58
CA SER A 188 1.92 -17.32 -7.64
C SER A 188 1.32 -16.48 -6.51
N VAL A 189 0.01 -16.57 -6.29
CA VAL A 189 -0.68 -15.86 -5.20
C VAL A 189 -0.24 -16.40 -3.84
N ALA A 190 -0.11 -17.72 -3.68
CA ALA A 190 0.30 -18.34 -2.42
C ALA A 190 1.69 -17.86 -1.97
N LEU A 191 2.67 -17.80 -2.87
CA LEU A 191 4.00 -17.31 -2.55
C LEU A 191 4.02 -15.77 -2.41
N GLY A 192 3.37 -15.07 -3.34
CA GLY A 192 3.29 -13.60 -3.34
C GLY A 192 2.57 -13.02 -2.12
N ALA A 193 1.59 -13.74 -1.56
CA ALA A 193 0.91 -13.37 -0.33
C ALA A 193 1.60 -13.96 0.90
N GLY A 194 1.99 -15.23 0.85
CA GLY A 194 2.48 -15.98 2.00
C GLY A 194 3.71 -15.36 2.63
N VAL A 195 4.72 -15.01 1.83
CA VAL A 195 5.96 -14.43 2.36
C VAL A 195 5.75 -13.05 2.99
N PRO A 196 5.11 -12.06 2.35
CA PRO A 196 4.85 -10.77 2.98
C PRO A 196 3.97 -10.86 4.22
N VAL A 197 2.93 -11.71 4.20
CA VAL A 197 2.06 -11.93 5.37
C VAL A 197 2.83 -12.56 6.51
N LEU A 198 3.73 -13.50 6.22
CA LEU A 198 4.56 -14.14 7.24
C LEU A 198 5.50 -13.12 7.90
N PHE A 199 6.12 -12.22 7.14
CA PHE A 199 6.91 -11.11 7.68
C PHE A 199 6.06 -10.16 8.54
N PHE A 200 4.83 -9.88 8.11
CA PHE A 200 3.90 -9.06 8.89
C PHE A 200 3.55 -9.72 10.22
N LEU A 201 3.26 -11.03 10.22
CA LEU A 201 2.97 -11.78 11.44
C LEU A 201 4.18 -11.84 12.40
N ILE A 202 5.39 -12.05 11.87
CA ILE A 202 6.62 -12.03 12.68
C ILE A 202 6.77 -10.67 13.38
N LYS A 203 6.62 -9.56 12.64
CA LYS A 203 6.63 -8.21 13.20
C LYS A 203 5.57 -8.00 14.29
N SER A 204 4.41 -8.63 14.16
CA SER A 204 3.30 -8.47 15.12
C SER A 204 3.50 -9.27 16.41
N VAL A 205 4.36 -10.31 16.38
CA VAL A 205 4.63 -11.20 17.54
C VAL A 205 5.86 -10.75 18.32
N PHE A 206 6.83 -10.11 17.65
CA PHE A 206 8.06 -9.58 18.22
C PHE A 206 8.11 -8.06 18.20
#